data_5be91afb57e0dafb0a292a454a7e8322
#
_entry.id   5be91afb57e0dafb0a292a454a7e8322
#
_cell.length_a   1.000
_cell.length_b   1.000
_cell.length_c   1.000
_cell.angle_alpha   90.00
_cell.angle_beta   90.00
_cell.angle_gamma   90.00
#
_symmetry.space_group_name_H-M   'P 1'
#
loop_
_entity.id
_entity.type
_entity.pdbx_description
1 polymer ?
#
loop_
_entity_poly.entity_id
_entity_poly.type
_entity_poly.pdbx_seq_one_letter_code
_entity_poly.pdbx_strand_id
1 'polypeptide(L)'
;MVFGRLGLALMEETLFDERNGRITNPSLAEYHVPVHMDVPEIDVMWTDIPDPHAPMGARGIGEIGITGTGAAVANAIYNATGKRIRDLPITLDRLL
;
A
#
# COMPACT_ATOMS: atom_id res chain seq x y z
N MET A 1 4.32 1.53 -8.57
CA MET A 1 3.87 0.37 -7.81
C MET A 1 3.83 0.58 -6.29
N VAL A 2 4.84 1.13 -5.66
CA VAL A 2 4.79 1.56 -4.24
C VAL A 2 3.64 2.53 -4.01
N PHE A 3 3.43 3.46 -4.92
CA PHE A 3 2.32 4.41 -4.95
C PHE A 3 0.94 3.76 -4.70
N GLY A 4 0.55 2.75 -5.51
CA GLY A 4 -0.76 2.11 -5.36
C GLY A 4 -0.93 1.35 -4.03
N ARG A 5 0.16 0.97 -3.37
CA ARG A 5 0.10 0.27 -2.09
C ARG A 5 0.08 1.19 -0.88
N LEU A 6 0.38 2.47 -1.05
CA LEU A 6 0.08 3.48 -0.02
C LEU A 6 -1.45 3.60 0.16
N GLY A 7 -2.21 3.53 -0.93
CA GLY A 7 -3.66 3.46 -0.88
C GLY A 7 -4.17 2.30 -0.04
N LEU A 8 -3.71 1.08 -0.31
CA LEU A 8 -4.05 -0.10 0.48
C LEU A 8 -3.74 0.07 1.98
N ALA A 9 -2.64 0.73 2.29
CA ALA A 9 -2.21 0.90 3.68
C ALA A 9 -3.01 1.97 4.43
N LEU A 10 -3.47 3.02 3.75
CA LEU A 10 -3.96 4.25 4.39
C LEU A 10 -5.39 4.64 4.04
N MET A 11 -5.92 4.24 2.89
CA MET A 11 -7.15 4.82 2.34
C MET A 11 -8.14 3.82 1.75
N GLU A 12 -7.64 2.79 1.03
CA GLU A 12 -8.47 1.92 0.23
C GLU A 12 -9.17 0.87 1.08
N GLU A 13 -10.49 0.89 1.08
CA GLU A 13 -11.32 -0.08 1.78
C GLU A 13 -12.58 -0.37 0.97
N THR A 14 -12.88 -1.65 0.77
CA THR A 14 -14.16 -2.08 0.20
C THR A 14 -15.17 -2.26 1.31
N LEU A 15 -16.22 -1.46 1.29
CA LEU A 15 -17.28 -1.51 2.31
C LEU A 15 -18.46 -2.35 1.82
N PHE A 16 -18.90 -3.28 2.66
CA PHE A 16 -20.03 -4.15 2.38
C PHE A 16 -21.24 -3.78 3.26
N ASP A 17 -22.43 -3.76 2.67
CA ASP A 17 -23.67 -3.80 3.43
C ASP A 17 -23.94 -5.25 3.83
N GLU A 18 -23.77 -5.58 5.09
CA GLU A 18 -23.95 -6.94 5.63
C GLU A 18 -25.37 -7.47 5.46
N ARG A 19 -26.37 -6.59 5.31
CA ARG A 19 -27.77 -6.99 5.16
C ARG A 19 -28.09 -7.58 3.79
N ASN A 20 -27.38 -7.14 2.75
CA ASN A 20 -27.68 -7.53 1.37
C ASN A 20 -26.45 -7.98 0.57
N GLY A 21 -25.25 -7.92 1.18
CA GLY A 21 -23.99 -8.33 0.57
C GLY A 21 -23.51 -7.42 -0.58
N ARG A 22 -24.05 -6.19 -0.68
CA ARG A 22 -23.64 -5.24 -1.71
C ARG A 22 -22.45 -4.40 -1.26
N ILE A 23 -21.59 -4.09 -2.23
CA ILE A 23 -20.55 -3.08 -2.02
C ILE A 23 -21.21 -1.71 -1.99
N THR A 24 -20.93 -0.93 -0.93
CA THR A 24 -21.53 0.39 -0.71
C THR A 24 -20.72 1.53 -1.33
N ASN A 25 -19.45 1.28 -1.65
CA ASN A 25 -18.56 2.23 -2.31
C ASN A 25 -18.02 1.70 -3.66
N PRO A 26 -18.88 1.43 -4.66
CA PRO A 26 -18.50 0.74 -5.88
C PRO A 26 -17.84 1.64 -6.94
N SER A 27 -17.69 2.93 -6.69
CA SER A 27 -17.20 3.90 -7.66
C SER A 27 -16.05 4.74 -7.10
N LEU A 28 -15.26 5.36 -7.97
CA LEU A 28 -14.18 6.27 -7.57
C LEU A 28 -14.66 7.55 -6.87
N ALA A 29 -15.97 7.81 -6.83
CA ALA A 29 -16.53 8.89 -6.02
C ALA A 29 -16.55 8.54 -4.53
N GLU A 30 -16.54 7.25 -4.20
CA GLU A 30 -16.71 6.73 -2.84
C GLU A 30 -15.53 5.86 -2.39
N TYR A 31 -14.85 5.22 -3.35
CA TYR A 31 -13.65 4.42 -3.09
C TYR A 31 -12.41 5.32 -3.16
N HIS A 32 -11.76 5.52 -2.02
CA HIS A 32 -10.64 6.45 -1.90
C HIS A 32 -9.34 5.85 -2.44
N VAL A 33 -8.88 6.36 -3.56
CA VAL A 33 -7.56 6.06 -4.13
C VAL A 33 -6.63 7.26 -3.89
N PRO A 34 -5.37 7.05 -3.52
CA PRO A 34 -4.43 8.15 -3.33
C PRO A 34 -4.32 9.00 -4.59
N VAL A 35 -4.41 10.30 -4.43
CA VAL A 35 -4.14 11.26 -5.51
C VAL A 35 -2.67 11.68 -5.48
N HIS A 36 -2.23 12.36 -6.52
CA HIS A 36 -0.83 12.77 -6.67
C HIS A 36 -0.28 13.55 -5.46
N MET A 37 -1.13 14.36 -4.83
CA MET A 37 -0.78 15.17 -3.64
C MET A 37 -0.59 14.34 -2.36
N ASP A 38 -1.13 13.13 -2.31
CA ASP A 38 -1.03 12.27 -1.13
C ASP A 38 0.29 11.49 -1.08
N VAL A 39 1.05 11.51 -2.17
CA VAL A 39 2.24 10.70 -2.31
C VAL A 39 3.49 11.51 -2.00
N PRO A 40 4.29 11.06 -1.02
CA PRO A 40 5.56 11.70 -0.71
C PRO A 40 6.59 11.44 -1.81
N GLU A 41 7.71 12.10 -1.72
CA GLU A 41 8.88 11.78 -2.54
C GLU A 41 9.31 10.33 -2.25
N ILE A 42 9.52 9.57 -3.31
CA ILE A 42 9.89 8.15 -3.23
C ILE A 42 11.25 7.95 -3.87
N ASP A 43 12.22 7.59 -3.06
CA ASP A 43 13.52 7.15 -3.53
C ASP A 43 13.48 5.68 -3.92
N VAL A 44 13.94 5.38 -5.12
CA VAL A 44 13.99 4.01 -5.63
C VAL A 44 15.45 3.57 -5.76
N MET A 45 15.78 2.49 -5.09
CA MET A 45 17.09 1.86 -5.17
C MET A 45 16.94 0.39 -5.58
N TRP A 46 17.91 -0.11 -6.31
CA TRP A 46 18.00 -1.52 -6.65
C TRP A 46 19.45 -2.02 -6.49
N THR A 47 19.58 -3.30 -6.27
CA THR A 47 20.89 -3.95 -6.25
C THR A 47 21.24 -4.39 -7.67
N ASP A 48 22.37 -3.95 -8.16
CA ASP A 48 22.87 -4.32 -9.51
C ASP A 48 23.61 -5.66 -9.47
N ILE A 49 22.87 -6.71 -9.10
CA ILE A 49 23.39 -8.08 -9.02
C ILE A 49 22.74 -8.91 -10.12
N PRO A 50 23.48 -9.29 -11.17
CA PRO A 50 22.98 -10.15 -12.25
C PRO A 50 22.50 -11.51 -11.71
N ASP A 51 21.42 -12.03 -12.29
CA ASP A 51 20.96 -13.38 -11.98
C ASP A 51 21.72 -14.39 -12.85
N PRO A 52 22.52 -15.29 -12.26
CA PRO A 52 23.29 -16.26 -13.03
C PRO A 52 22.41 -17.30 -13.75
N HIS A 53 21.14 -17.41 -13.38
CA HIS A 53 20.20 -18.38 -13.95
C HIS A 53 19.24 -17.76 -14.96
N ALA A 54 19.29 -16.44 -15.17
CA ALA A 54 18.41 -15.74 -16.07
C ALA A 54 19.11 -15.29 -17.36
N PRO A 55 18.44 -15.28 -18.50
CA PRO A 55 19.00 -14.75 -19.74
C PRO A 55 19.46 -13.30 -19.54
N MET A 56 20.69 -13.00 -19.95
CA MET A 56 21.36 -11.70 -19.77
C MET A 56 21.42 -11.20 -18.31
N GLY A 57 21.20 -12.07 -17.32
CA GLY A 57 21.17 -11.67 -15.92
C GLY A 57 19.92 -10.90 -15.50
N ALA A 58 18.90 -10.82 -16.36
CA ALA A 58 17.72 -10.01 -16.13
C ALA A 58 16.75 -10.68 -15.14
N ARG A 59 16.11 -9.87 -14.27
CA ARG A 59 15.05 -10.30 -13.36
C ARG A 59 13.76 -9.56 -13.62
N GLY A 60 12.63 -10.23 -13.40
CA GLY A 60 11.33 -9.57 -13.38
C GLY A 60 11.25 -8.61 -12.19
N ILE A 61 10.90 -7.34 -12.45
CA ILE A 61 10.78 -6.31 -11.42
C ILE A 61 9.37 -5.73 -11.34
N GLY A 62 8.43 -6.34 -12.08
CA GLY A 62 7.07 -5.84 -12.25
C GLY A 62 6.37 -5.53 -10.93
N GLU A 63 6.30 -6.44 -9.99
CA GLU A 63 5.49 -6.31 -8.77
C GLU A 63 6.25 -6.57 -7.46
N ILE A 64 7.54 -6.82 -7.49
CA ILE A 64 8.31 -7.17 -6.30
C ILE A 64 8.34 -6.07 -5.23
N GLY A 65 8.23 -4.80 -5.63
CA GLY A 65 8.18 -3.65 -4.72
C GLY A 65 6.85 -3.49 -3.97
N ILE A 66 5.87 -4.34 -4.24
CA ILE A 66 4.52 -4.26 -3.65
C ILE A 66 4.44 -4.94 -2.28
N THR A 67 5.12 -6.05 -2.12
CA THR A 67 4.84 -7.04 -1.06
C THR A 67 5.02 -6.48 0.36
N GLY A 68 6.01 -5.65 0.59
CA GLY A 68 6.34 -5.13 1.92
C GLY A 68 5.72 -3.78 2.28
N THR A 69 5.06 -3.09 1.36
CA THR A 69 4.67 -1.68 1.55
C THR A 69 3.70 -1.49 2.70
N GLY A 70 2.66 -2.31 2.81
CA GLY A 70 1.68 -2.20 3.91
C GLY A 70 2.34 -2.37 5.30
N ALA A 71 3.23 -3.35 5.42
CA ALA A 71 3.97 -3.58 6.66
C ALA A 71 4.96 -2.45 6.96
N ALA A 72 5.63 -1.91 5.94
CA ALA A 72 6.55 -0.79 6.08
C ALA A 72 5.82 0.48 6.59
N VAL A 73 4.66 0.80 6.01
CA VAL A 73 3.82 1.92 6.45
C VAL A 73 3.35 1.71 7.89
N ALA A 74 2.83 0.53 8.23
CA ALA A 74 2.38 0.22 9.58
C ALA A 74 3.52 0.33 10.61
N ASN A 75 4.74 -0.08 10.25
CA ASN A 75 5.91 0.05 11.10
C ASN A 75 6.37 1.52 11.23
N ALA A 76 6.30 2.30 10.16
CA ALA A 76 6.62 3.72 10.20
C ALA A 76 5.65 4.49 11.12
N ILE A 77 4.36 4.20 11.03
CA ILE A 77 3.34 4.76 11.91
C ILE A 77 3.60 4.37 13.36
N TYR A 78 3.89 3.10 13.63
CA TYR A 78 4.25 2.65 14.97
C TYR A 78 5.47 3.38 15.52
N ASN A 79 6.51 3.53 14.69
CA ASN A 79 7.72 4.25 15.09
C ASN A 79 7.46 5.73 15.42
N ALA A 80 6.55 6.36 14.68
CA ALA A 80 6.20 7.77 14.89
C ALA A 80 5.25 8.01 16.06
N THR A 81 4.32 7.10 16.31
CA THR A 81 3.20 7.31 17.25
C THR A 81 3.21 6.41 18.48
N GLY A 82 3.94 5.31 18.44
CA GLY A 82 3.88 4.25 19.44
C GLY A 82 2.63 3.36 19.37
N LYS A 83 1.66 3.68 18.49
CA LYS A 83 0.43 2.90 18.34
C LYS A 83 0.61 1.77 17.33
N ARG A 84 0.37 0.53 17.74
CA ARG A 84 0.47 -0.65 16.88
C ARG A 84 -0.90 -1.00 16.32
N ILE A 85 -1.13 -0.65 15.06
CA ILE A 85 -2.33 -1.01 14.30
C ILE A 85 -2.01 -2.21 13.41
N ARG A 86 -2.90 -3.20 13.39
CA ARG A 86 -2.71 -4.46 12.67
C ARG A 86 -3.71 -4.68 11.53
N ASP A 87 -4.73 -3.84 11.47
CA ASP A 87 -5.77 -3.88 10.45
C ASP A 87 -5.58 -2.73 9.46
N LEU A 88 -5.74 -3.00 8.18
CA LEU A 88 -5.67 -2.02 7.11
C LEU A 88 -7.09 -1.68 6.61
N PRO A 89 -7.28 -0.46 6.11
CA PRO A 89 -6.36 0.67 6.07
C PRO A 89 -6.15 1.32 7.44
N ILE A 90 -4.98 1.94 7.65
CA ILE A 90 -4.67 2.71 8.86
C ILE A 90 -5.14 4.15 8.62
N THR A 91 -6.40 4.39 8.90
CA THR A 91 -7.03 5.71 8.77
C THR A 91 -6.71 6.61 9.97
N LEU A 92 -6.89 7.93 9.81
CA LEU A 92 -6.52 8.90 10.84
C LEU A 92 -7.28 8.70 12.16
N ASP A 93 -8.54 8.28 12.09
CA ASP A 93 -9.38 7.99 13.28
C ASP A 93 -8.80 6.87 14.15
N ARG A 94 -8.09 5.91 13.54
CA ARG A 94 -7.41 4.82 14.27
C ARG A 94 -6.15 5.29 15.00
N LEU A 95 -5.67 6.49 14.69
CA LEU A 95 -4.50 7.10 15.33
C LEU A 95 -4.87 8.05 16.48
N LEU A 96 -6.10 8.45 16.57
CA LEU A 96 -6.63 9.27 17.66
C LEU A 96 -6.94 8.41 18.89
#